data_4849656d105d27d8c2099759b0e5147e
#
_entry.id   4849656d105d27d8c2099759b0e5147e
#
_cell.length_a   1.000
_cell.length_b   1.000
_cell.length_c   1.000
_cell.angle_alpha   90.00
_cell.angle_beta   90.00
_cell.angle_gamma   90.00
#
_symmetry.space_group_name_H-M   'P 1'
#
loop_
_entity.id
_entity.type
_entity.pdbx_description
1 polymer ?
#
loop_
_entity_poly.entity_id
_entity_poly.type
_entity_poly.pdbx_seq_one_letter_code
_entity_poly.pdbx_strand_id
1 'polypeptide(L)'
;MKIVPLVERPELVDQVAAWGFAEWGHLNPGQTLHSRTARIRETMDADRVPIVLVALDDAGLLVGTASLLFDDLEGDTRNPWLASVFVPAGQRGKGTASALVVAVEDAARRLGYPILYLFTTSAARLYGRLGWRALERRDYRGEHIQVMDKAL
;
A
#
# COMPACT_ATOMS: atom_id res chain seq x y z
N MET A 1 -11.21 -9.07 -12.51
CA MET A 1 -10.72 -8.44 -11.27
C MET A 1 -11.27 -7.02 -11.17
N LYS A 2 -11.63 -6.61 -9.97
CA LYS A 2 -12.18 -5.28 -9.70
C LYS A 2 -11.43 -4.67 -8.52
N ILE A 3 -11.08 -3.38 -8.61
CA ILE A 3 -10.41 -2.66 -7.51
C ILE A 3 -11.35 -1.57 -7.01
N VAL A 4 -11.61 -1.58 -5.71
CA VAL A 4 -12.53 -0.65 -5.05
C VAL A 4 -11.92 -0.13 -3.75
N PRO A 5 -12.35 1.06 -3.26
CA PRO A 5 -11.96 1.52 -1.93
C PRO A 5 -12.46 0.58 -0.84
N LEU A 6 -11.62 0.32 0.16
CA LEU A 6 -11.98 -0.56 1.29
C LEU A 6 -13.20 -0.02 2.05
N VAL A 7 -13.38 1.30 2.09
CA VAL A 7 -14.53 1.91 2.78
C VAL A 7 -15.87 1.43 2.20
N GLU A 8 -15.91 0.98 0.95
CA GLU A 8 -17.10 0.40 0.34
C GLU A 8 -17.30 -1.07 0.72
N ARG A 9 -16.30 -1.70 1.32
CA ARG A 9 -16.31 -3.10 1.72
C ARG A 9 -15.77 -3.26 3.15
N PRO A 10 -16.44 -2.64 4.15
CA PRO A 10 -15.92 -2.60 5.53
C PRO A 10 -15.78 -3.96 6.18
N GLU A 11 -16.50 -4.98 5.71
CA GLU A 11 -16.36 -6.35 6.19
C GLU A 11 -14.97 -6.96 5.89
N LEU A 12 -14.20 -6.36 5.00
CA LEU A 12 -12.87 -6.84 4.65
C LEU A 12 -11.75 -6.21 5.49
N VAL A 13 -12.07 -5.25 6.35
CA VAL A 13 -11.06 -4.53 7.15
C VAL A 13 -10.22 -5.47 8.00
N ASP A 14 -10.84 -6.43 8.68
CA ASP A 14 -10.11 -7.35 9.56
C ASP A 14 -9.08 -8.18 8.77
N GLN A 15 -9.43 -8.66 7.60
CA GLN A 15 -8.50 -9.44 6.77
C GLN A 15 -7.36 -8.56 6.24
N VAL A 16 -7.66 -7.35 5.77
CA VAL A 16 -6.63 -6.40 5.30
C VAL A 16 -5.67 -6.05 6.43
N ALA A 17 -6.19 -5.78 7.63
CA ALA A 17 -5.36 -5.48 8.80
C ALA A 17 -4.49 -6.67 9.19
N ALA A 18 -5.04 -7.88 9.16
CA ALA A 18 -4.30 -9.10 9.50
C ALA A 18 -3.14 -9.34 8.51
N TRP A 19 -3.38 -9.17 7.22
CA TRP A 19 -2.32 -9.28 6.22
C TRP A 19 -1.20 -8.28 6.46
N GLY A 20 -1.54 -7.03 6.66
CA GLY A 20 -0.56 -5.98 6.88
C GLY A 20 0.23 -6.17 8.17
N PHE A 21 -0.43 -6.59 9.24
CA PHE A 21 0.24 -6.85 10.51
C PHE A 21 1.22 -8.02 10.42
N ALA A 22 0.82 -9.11 9.76
CA ALA A 22 1.70 -10.26 9.58
C ALA A 22 2.93 -9.90 8.73
N GLU A 23 2.77 -9.10 7.70
CA GLU A 23 3.84 -8.75 6.76
C GLU A 23 4.77 -7.66 7.30
N TRP A 24 4.23 -6.61 7.92
CA TRP A 24 4.99 -5.41 8.30
C TRP A 24 4.93 -5.04 9.78
N GLY A 25 4.32 -5.86 10.63
CA GLY A 25 4.22 -5.55 12.06
C GLY A 25 5.58 -5.33 12.71
N HIS A 26 6.61 -6.06 12.29
CA HIS A 26 7.97 -5.94 12.80
C HIS A 26 8.62 -4.58 12.47
N LEU A 27 8.14 -3.88 11.44
CA LEU A 27 8.61 -2.53 11.08
C LEU A 27 7.88 -1.42 11.83
N ASN A 28 6.87 -1.75 12.63
CA ASN A 28 6.05 -0.80 13.36
C ASN A 28 6.03 -1.14 14.85
N PRO A 29 7.14 -0.86 15.59
CA PRO A 29 7.22 -1.18 17.02
C PRO A 29 6.08 -0.55 17.79
N GLY A 30 5.47 -1.32 18.69
CA GLY A 30 4.34 -0.87 19.49
C GLY A 30 2.98 -0.97 18.81
N GLN A 31 2.92 -1.25 17.50
CA GLN A 31 1.66 -1.52 16.83
C GLN A 31 1.17 -2.92 17.17
N THR A 32 -0.13 -3.05 17.43
CA THR A 32 -0.81 -4.34 17.62
C THR A 32 -1.77 -4.56 16.44
N LEU A 33 -2.24 -5.80 16.27
CA LEU A 33 -3.29 -6.07 15.30
C LEU A 33 -4.54 -5.23 15.60
N HIS A 34 -4.89 -5.13 16.88
CA HIS A 34 -6.03 -4.32 17.31
C HIS A 34 -5.86 -2.83 16.93
N SER A 35 -4.69 -2.24 17.22
CA SER A 35 -4.45 -0.83 16.92
C SER A 35 -4.42 -0.56 15.41
N ARG A 36 -3.86 -1.49 14.63
CA ARG A 36 -3.83 -1.37 13.16
C ARG A 36 -5.24 -1.43 12.58
N THR A 37 -6.05 -2.38 13.05
CA THR A 37 -7.45 -2.53 12.63
C THR A 37 -8.26 -1.28 12.96
N ALA A 38 -8.15 -0.80 14.19
CA ALA A 38 -8.86 0.41 14.64
C ALA A 38 -8.49 1.62 13.78
N ARG A 39 -7.20 1.81 13.50
CA ARG A 39 -6.74 2.93 12.67
C ARG A 39 -7.33 2.88 11.27
N ILE A 40 -7.37 1.70 10.65
CA ILE A 40 -7.97 1.56 9.32
C ILE A 40 -9.46 1.93 9.38
N ARG A 41 -10.20 1.42 10.35
CA ARG A 41 -11.63 1.73 10.49
C ARG A 41 -11.90 3.21 10.70
N GLU A 42 -11.08 3.88 11.50
CA GLU A 42 -11.26 5.28 11.85
C GLU A 42 -10.88 6.25 10.74
N THR A 43 -9.93 5.86 9.87
CA THR A 43 -9.32 6.78 8.92
C THR A 43 -9.59 6.48 7.45
N MET A 44 -10.07 5.27 7.10
CA MET A 44 -10.29 4.92 5.70
C MET A 44 -11.33 5.83 5.04
N ASP A 45 -11.05 6.20 3.80
CA ASP A 45 -11.88 7.09 3.00
C ASP A 45 -11.71 6.73 1.52
N ALA A 46 -12.63 7.13 0.66
CA ALA A 46 -12.53 6.93 -0.77
C ALA A 46 -11.84 8.09 -1.49
N ASP A 47 -11.90 9.29 -0.92
CA ASP A 47 -11.51 10.53 -1.58
C ASP A 47 -10.51 11.38 -0.80
N ARG A 48 -10.11 10.94 0.38
CA ARG A 48 -9.10 11.61 1.20
C ARG A 48 -8.09 10.61 1.74
N VAL A 49 -6.82 11.01 1.74
CA VAL A 49 -5.73 10.20 2.31
C VAL A 49 -5.93 10.06 3.83
N PRO A 50 -5.87 8.85 4.40
CA PRO A 50 -5.45 7.59 3.77
C PRO A 50 -6.57 6.93 2.94
N ILE A 51 -6.17 6.37 1.81
CA ILE A 51 -7.07 5.58 0.98
C ILE A 51 -6.53 4.15 0.94
N VAL A 52 -7.35 3.17 1.30
CA VAL A 52 -7.01 1.77 1.14
C VAL A 52 -7.84 1.20 0.00
N LEU A 53 -7.18 0.57 -0.95
CA LEU A 53 -7.81 -0.09 -2.09
C LEU A 53 -7.72 -1.60 -1.91
N VAL A 54 -8.75 -2.31 -2.35
CA VAL A 54 -8.78 -3.77 -2.35
C VAL A 54 -9.07 -4.28 -3.75
N ALA A 55 -8.39 -5.37 -4.12
CA ALA A 55 -8.65 -6.10 -5.35
C ALA A 55 -9.54 -7.30 -5.06
N LEU A 56 -10.59 -7.46 -5.85
CA LEU A 56 -11.55 -8.53 -5.74
C LEU A 56 -11.51 -9.35 -7.03
N ASP A 57 -11.57 -10.67 -6.92
CA ASP A 57 -11.70 -11.53 -8.10
C ASP A 57 -13.13 -11.52 -8.65
N ASP A 58 -13.37 -12.30 -9.70
CA ASP A 58 -14.69 -12.35 -10.35
C ASP A 58 -15.78 -12.92 -9.45
N ALA A 59 -15.40 -13.67 -8.40
CA ALA A 59 -16.32 -14.17 -7.38
C ALA A 59 -16.52 -13.18 -6.23
N GLY A 60 -15.85 -12.01 -6.25
CA GLY A 60 -15.92 -11.01 -5.19
C GLY A 60 -15.02 -11.29 -4.00
N LEU A 61 -14.09 -12.24 -4.11
CA LEU A 61 -13.16 -12.57 -3.03
C LEU A 61 -11.96 -11.64 -3.04
N LEU A 62 -11.49 -11.28 -1.85
CA LEU A 62 -10.34 -10.42 -1.66
C LEU A 62 -9.05 -11.12 -2.12
N VAL A 63 -8.33 -10.53 -3.07
CA VAL A 63 -7.11 -11.09 -3.65
C VAL A 63 -5.89 -10.16 -3.54
N GLY A 64 -6.04 -8.98 -3.00
CA GLY A 64 -4.93 -8.07 -2.80
C GLY A 64 -5.36 -6.74 -2.22
N THR A 65 -4.38 -5.94 -1.79
CA THR A 65 -4.62 -4.61 -1.23
C THR A 65 -3.42 -3.69 -1.47
N ALA A 66 -3.67 -2.40 -1.48
CA ALA A 66 -2.65 -1.36 -1.51
C ALA A 66 -3.22 -0.08 -0.90
N SER A 67 -2.34 0.78 -0.41
CA SER A 67 -2.77 2.00 0.28
C SER A 67 -2.07 3.24 -0.27
N LEU A 68 -2.77 4.37 -0.20
CA LEU A 68 -2.21 5.70 -0.37
C LEU A 68 -2.22 6.37 1.00
N LEU A 69 -1.02 6.65 1.53
CA LEU A 69 -0.85 7.22 2.86
C LEU A 69 -0.17 8.58 2.76
N PHE A 70 -0.44 9.47 3.72
CA PHE A 70 0.29 10.73 3.82
C PHE A 70 1.74 10.48 4.26
N ASP A 71 1.93 9.68 5.31
CA ASP A 71 3.24 9.29 5.85
C ASP A 71 3.38 7.79 5.85
N ASP A 72 4.58 7.27 5.57
CA ASP A 72 4.86 5.83 5.65
C ASP A 72 6.24 5.53 6.26
N LEU A 73 7.17 6.45 6.16
CA LEU A 73 8.54 6.29 6.65
C LEU A 73 8.78 7.29 7.76
N GLU A 74 9.01 6.80 8.98
CA GLU A 74 9.19 7.68 10.14
C GLU A 74 10.35 8.66 9.94
N GLY A 75 10.12 9.92 10.30
CA GLY A 75 11.10 10.98 10.16
C GLY A 75 11.26 11.53 8.74
N ASP A 76 10.53 11.00 7.78
CA ASP A 76 10.55 11.47 6.39
C ASP A 76 9.40 12.44 6.16
N THR A 77 9.69 13.56 5.51
CA THR A 77 8.69 14.61 5.23
C THR A 77 8.08 14.52 3.84
N ARG A 78 8.61 13.64 2.99
CA ARG A 78 8.02 13.41 1.64
C ARG A 78 6.62 12.82 1.77
N ASN A 79 5.73 13.16 0.87
CA ASN A 79 4.35 12.66 0.83
C ASN A 79 3.74 12.86 -0.56
N PRO A 80 2.69 12.12 -0.96
CA PRO A 80 2.15 10.95 -0.27
C PRO A 80 2.93 9.67 -0.61
N TRP A 81 2.55 8.55 0.00
CA TRP A 81 3.22 7.26 -0.14
C TRP A 81 2.28 6.18 -0.65
N LEU A 82 2.73 5.41 -1.63
CA LEU A 82 2.19 4.09 -1.93
C LEU A 82 2.73 3.14 -0.86
N ALA A 83 1.85 2.45 -0.17
CA ALA A 83 2.22 1.61 0.97
C ALA A 83 1.39 0.33 1.02
N SER A 84 1.92 -0.64 1.75
CA SER A 84 1.18 -1.86 2.11
C SER A 84 0.61 -2.60 0.90
N VAL A 85 1.38 -2.69 -0.17
CA VAL A 85 1.01 -3.50 -1.35
C VAL A 85 1.17 -4.97 -0.98
N PHE A 86 0.08 -5.71 -0.97
CA PHE A 86 0.10 -7.12 -0.59
C PHE A 86 -0.81 -7.95 -1.48
N VAL A 87 -0.28 -9.06 -1.97
CA VAL A 87 -1.02 -10.08 -2.71
C VAL A 87 -0.64 -11.43 -2.09
N PRO A 88 -1.61 -12.22 -1.59
CA PRO A 88 -1.32 -13.53 -1.02
C PRO A 88 -0.58 -14.43 -2.00
N ALA A 89 0.29 -15.32 -1.49
CA ALA A 89 1.13 -16.17 -2.31
C ALA A 89 0.35 -16.94 -3.39
N GLY A 90 -0.82 -17.47 -3.06
CA GLY A 90 -1.67 -18.21 -4.01
C GLY A 90 -2.31 -17.37 -5.10
N GLN A 91 -2.25 -16.04 -5.00
CA GLN A 91 -2.84 -15.10 -5.94
C GLN A 91 -1.79 -14.32 -6.75
N ARG A 92 -0.50 -14.61 -6.55
CA ARG A 92 0.59 -13.94 -7.25
C ARG A 92 0.73 -14.42 -8.69
N GLY A 93 1.43 -13.63 -9.51
CA GLY A 93 1.68 -13.98 -10.91
C GLY A 93 0.53 -13.67 -11.86
N LYS A 94 -0.49 -12.95 -11.41
CA LYS A 94 -1.69 -12.62 -12.19
C LYS A 94 -1.82 -11.13 -12.50
N GLY A 95 -0.80 -10.32 -12.18
CA GLY A 95 -0.82 -8.88 -12.41
C GLY A 95 -1.61 -8.07 -11.37
N THR A 96 -2.05 -8.70 -10.28
CA THR A 96 -2.84 -8.02 -9.24
C THR A 96 -2.07 -6.89 -8.58
N ALA A 97 -0.81 -7.13 -8.20
CA ALA A 97 0.02 -6.08 -7.58
C ALA A 97 0.20 -4.89 -8.51
N SER A 98 0.53 -5.14 -9.77
CA SER A 98 0.68 -4.06 -10.77
C SER A 98 -0.60 -3.26 -10.95
N ALA A 99 -1.74 -3.92 -11.00
CA ALA A 99 -3.04 -3.25 -11.12
C ALA A 99 -3.35 -2.38 -9.89
N LEU A 100 -3.04 -2.89 -8.69
CA LEU A 100 -3.21 -2.12 -7.45
C LEU A 100 -2.30 -0.89 -7.42
N VAL A 101 -1.04 -1.03 -7.83
CA VAL A 101 -0.10 0.09 -7.90
C VAL A 101 -0.63 1.17 -8.83
N VAL A 102 -1.06 0.80 -10.03
CA VAL A 102 -1.64 1.75 -10.99
C VAL A 102 -2.90 2.43 -10.42
N ALA A 103 -3.74 1.68 -9.72
CA ALA A 103 -4.95 2.24 -9.10
C ALA A 103 -4.61 3.27 -8.01
N VAL A 104 -3.56 3.05 -7.22
CA VAL A 104 -3.09 4.03 -6.23
C VAL A 104 -2.49 5.25 -6.92
N GLU A 105 -1.72 5.06 -7.99
CA GLU A 105 -1.20 6.18 -8.81
C GLU A 105 -2.35 7.04 -9.35
N ASP A 106 -3.40 6.40 -9.86
CA ASP A 106 -4.56 7.11 -10.39
C ASP A 106 -5.31 7.88 -9.28
N ALA A 107 -5.44 7.30 -8.10
CA ALA A 107 -6.04 7.97 -6.95
C ALA A 107 -5.23 9.20 -6.54
N ALA A 108 -3.91 9.07 -6.45
CA ALA A 108 -3.02 10.19 -6.12
C ALA A 108 -3.09 11.29 -7.18
N ARG A 109 -3.10 10.91 -8.46
CA ARG A 109 -3.22 11.86 -9.56
C ARG A 109 -4.56 12.60 -9.52
N ARG A 110 -5.65 11.89 -9.26
CA ARG A 110 -6.99 12.49 -9.12
C ARG A 110 -7.05 13.51 -7.99
N LEU A 111 -6.31 13.29 -6.91
CA LEU A 111 -6.24 14.21 -5.78
C LEU A 111 -5.25 15.37 -6.00
N GLY A 112 -4.56 15.42 -7.14
CA GLY A 112 -3.68 16.52 -7.51
C GLY A 112 -2.24 16.38 -7.02
N TYR A 113 -1.81 15.23 -6.53
CA TYR A 113 -0.43 15.02 -6.13
C TYR A 113 0.49 14.89 -7.35
N PRO A 114 1.60 15.64 -7.41
CA PRO A 114 2.50 15.59 -8.56
C PRO A 114 3.51 14.45 -8.52
N ILE A 115 3.78 13.91 -7.33
CA ILE A 115 4.78 12.86 -7.11
C ILE A 115 4.22 11.88 -6.07
N LEU A 116 4.56 10.61 -6.24
CA LEU A 116 4.24 9.54 -5.30
C LEU A 116 5.54 8.87 -4.87
N TYR A 117 5.65 8.51 -3.60
CA TYR A 117 6.81 7.85 -3.01
C TYR A 117 6.46 6.44 -2.54
N LEU A 118 7.45 5.58 -2.44
CA LEU A 118 7.35 4.28 -1.78
C LEU A 118 8.69 3.89 -1.18
N PHE A 119 8.68 2.94 -0.25
CA PHE A 119 9.87 2.17 0.06
C PHE A 119 9.55 0.67 -0.02
N THR A 120 10.56 -0.12 -0.34
CA THR A 120 10.41 -1.57 -0.45
C THR A 120 11.66 -2.29 0.04
N THR A 121 11.47 -3.46 0.61
CA THR A 121 12.57 -4.34 1.03
C THR A 121 12.99 -5.30 -0.08
N SER A 122 12.10 -5.63 -1.02
CA SER A 122 12.35 -6.73 -1.97
C SER A 122 11.76 -6.56 -3.36
N ALA A 123 10.93 -5.55 -3.60
CA ALA A 123 10.16 -5.45 -4.85
C ALA A 123 10.61 -4.32 -5.79
N ALA A 124 11.85 -3.82 -5.64
CA ALA A 124 12.35 -2.71 -6.46
C ALA A 124 12.28 -2.98 -7.96
N ARG A 125 12.47 -4.23 -8.39
CA ARG A 125 12.37 -4.60 -9.81
C ARG A 125 10.96 -4.42 -10.35
N LEU A 126 9.95 -4.83 -9.58
CA LEU A 126 8.55 -4.65 -9.96
C LEU A 126 8.25 -3.18 -10.19
N TYR A 127 8.60 -2.34 -9.24
CA TYR A 127 8.36 -0.91 -9.32
C TYR A 127 9.15 -0.25 -10.45
N GLY A 128 10.41 -0.67 -10.65
CA GLY A 128 11.21 -0.20 -11.78
C GLY A 128 10.54 -0.46 -13.13
N ARG A 129 9.95 -1.67 -13.31
CA ARG A 129 9.21 -1.99 -14.52
C ARG A 129 7.95 -1.15 -14.69
N LEU A 130 7.38 -0.64 -13.60
CA LEU A 130 6.21 0.24 -13.62
C LEU A 130 6.58 1.73 -13.76
N GLY A 131 7.86 2.03 -13.96
CA GLY A 131 8.31 3.40 -14.21
C GLY A 131 8.75 4.17 -12.97
N TRP A 132 8.91 3.50 -11.83
CA TRP A 132 9.39 4.11 -10.60
C TRP A 132 10.91 4.28 -10.63
N ARG A 133 11.40 5.39 -10.10
CA ARG A 133 12.82 5.75 -10.05
C ARG A 133 13.38 5.45 -8.65
N ALA A 134 14.55 4.81 -8.61
CA ALA A 134 15.28 4.61 -7.36
C ALA A 134 15.87 5.95 -6.87
N LEU A 135 15.61 6.30 -5.60
CA LEU A 135 16.12 7.53 -4.97
C LEU A 135 17.30 7.26 -4.06
N GLU A 136 17.12 6.36 -3.09
CA GLU A 136 18.14 6.08 -2.09
C GLU A 136 17.96 4.70 -1.51
N ARG A 137 19.05 4.15 -0.99
CA ARG A 137 19.04 2.93 -0.17
C ARG A 137 19.43 3.32 1.24
N ARG A 138 18.76 2.74 2.22
CA ARG A 138 19.14 2.93 3.62
C ARG A 138 18.62 1.78 4.49
N ASP A 139 19.19 1.68 5.68
CA ASP A 139 18.68 0.75 6.69
C ASP A 139 17.54 1.43 7.46
N TYR A 140 16.50 0.67 7.73
CA TYR A 140 15.34 1.15 8.44
C TYR A 140 14.79 0.01 9.30
N ARG A 141 14.88 0.18 10.62
CA ARG A 141 14.33 -0.77 11.59
C ARG A 141 14.73 -2.22 11.32
N GLY A 142 16.01 -2.44 11.01
CA GLY A 142 16.57 -3.78 10.78
C GLY A 142 16.45 -4.30 9.36
N GLU A 143 15.86 -3.53 8.46
CA GLU A 143 15.71 -3.91 7.06
C GLU A 143 16.53 -2.97 6.15
N HIS A 144 17.00 -3.53 5.02
CA HIS A 144 17.58 -2.73 3.94
C HIS A 144 16.44 -2.33 3.00
N ILE A 145 16.21 -1.03 2.86
CA ILE A 145 15.13 -0.52 2.03
C ILE A 145 15.62 0.29 0.85
N GLN A 146 14.84 0.25 -0.24
CA GLN A 146 14.98 1.11 -1.41
C GLN A 146 13.83 2.10 -1.38
N VAL A 147 14.15 3.39 -1.32
CA VAL A 147 13.14 4.46 -1.47
C VAL A 147 13.06 4.83 -2.95
N MET A 148 11.86 4.96 -3.45
CA MET A 148 11.57 5.22 -4.86
C MET A 148 10.52 6.33 -5.00
N ASP A 149 10.51 6.99 -6.15
CA ASP A 149 9.47 7.94 -6.51
C ASP A 149 8.97 7.74 -7.94
N LYS A 150 7.83 8.33 -8.22
CA LYS A 150 7.27 8.40 -9.57
C LYS A 150 6.54 9.73 -9.75
N ALA A 151 6.87 10.44 -10.84
CA ALA A 151 6.11 11.61 -11.27
C ALA A 151 4.75 11.15 -11.82
N LEU A 152 3.69 11.85 -11.43
CA LEU A 152 2.33 11.49 -11.80
C LEU A 152 1.77 12.32 -12.97
#